data_ec635c287ddd15a25ad4643d247afa78
#
_entry.id   ec635c287ddd15a25ad4643d247afa78
#
_cell.length_a   1.000
_cell.length_b   1.000
_cell.length_c   1.000
_cell.angle_alpha   90.00
_cell.angle_beta   90.00
_cell.angle_gamma   90.00
#
_symmetry.space_group_name_H-M   'P 1'
#
loop_
_entity.id
_entity.type
_entity.pdbx_description
1 polymer ?
#
loop_
_entity_poly.entity_id
_entity_poly.type
_entity_poly.pdbx_seq_one_letter_code
_entity_poly.pdbx_strand_id
1 'polypeptide(L)'
;MLSKKKKWLLVIFLFLIILGGAYLFFLPKKASYSLQEAACIFNELPEHCLDSSKVWNQGITFFDNELKRGRDTLAVLKSLLYEEWGIEFVKDSMNALSSLFPLEVLSSKKSGCMGASFLALMVAEEKNFPLEVIMLPNHVFLRYHGINFEPNREGFSYSNQEYAEKYKNGIWTGLEWTPLSKKEFLGLVAFNAGNVFLRESPKEALSWFKLAGSMFPEYPGIINNRRLAQKMMDL
;
A
#
# COMPACT_ATOMS: atom_id res chain seq x y z
N MET A 1 43.17 17.55 17.15
CA MET A 1 42.49 17.03 18.36
C MET A 1 41.10 17.66 18.50
N LEU A 2 40.05 16.92 18.42
CA LEU A 2 38.68 17.43 18.65
C LEU A 2 38.47 17.76 20.13
N SER A 3 37.89 18.93 20.43
CA SER A 3 37.61 19.35 21.82
C SER A 3 36.69 18.36 22.53
N LYS A 4 36.77 18.23 23.86
CA LYS A 4 35.94 17.32 24.67
C LYS A 4 34.46 17.48 24.39
N LYS A 5 33.95 18.71 24.14
CA LYS A 5 32.53 18.97 23.74
C LYS A 5 32.16 18.34 22.39
N LYS A 6 33.05 18.41 21.38
CA LYS A 6 32.77 17.80 20.06
C LYS A 6 32.79 16.28 20.12
N LYS A 7 33.59 15.66 20.97
CA LYS A 7 33.57 14.21 21.21
C LYS A 7 32.29 13.77 21.88
N TRP A 8 31.78 14.53 22.84
CA TRP A 8 30.50 14.24 23.52
C TRP A 8 29.28 14.35 22.58
N LEU A 9 29.23 15.37 21.73
CA LEU A 9 28.21 15.54 20.72
C LEU A 9 28.22 14.40 19.69
N LEU A 10 29.39 13.91 19.30
CA LEU A 10 29.49 12.76 18.38
C LEU A 10 29.00 11.47 19.01
N VAL A 11 29.29 11.25 20.30
CA VAL A 11 28.81 10.09 21.07
C VAL A 11 27.28 10.13 21.23
N ILE A 12 26.69 11.30 21.51
CA ILE A 12 25.23 11.47 21.61
C ILE A 12 24.57 11.25 20.25
N PHE A 13 25.15 11.74 19.16
CA PHE A 13 24.64 11.55 17.81
C PHE A 13 24.71 10.08 17.37
N LEU A 14 25.80 9.37 17.67
CA LEU A 14 25.93 7.93 17.46
C LEU A 14 24.93 7.13 18.30
N PHE A 15 24.67 7.52 19.55
CA PHE A 15 23.70 6.88 20.43
C PHE A 15 22.25 7.07 19.93
N LEU A 16 21.92 8.24 19.37
CA LEU A 16 20.61 8.51 18.76
C LEU A 16 20.41 7.73 17.45
N ILE A 17 21.46 7.55 16.64
CA ILE A 17 21.42 6.71 15.43
C ILE A 17 21.25 5.23 15.79
N ILE A 18 21.92 4.75 16.84
CA ILE A 18 21.80 3.37 17.32
C ILE A 18 20.39 3.14 17.94
N LEU A 19 19.86 4.11 18.67
CA LEU A 19 18.49 4.04 19.22
C LEU A 19 17.41 4.15 18.14
N GLY A 20 17.60 5.01 17.12
CA GLY A 20 16.69 5.11 15.97
C GLY A 20 16.70 3.86 15.10
N GLY A 21 17.89 3.27 14.86
CA GLY A 21 18.01 1.99 14.14
C GLY A 21 17.49 0.78 14.92
N ALA A 22 17.57 0.80 16.26
CA ALA A 22 17.04 -0.24 17.12
C ALA A 22 15.50 -0.16 17.27
N TYR A 23 14.91 1.02 17.11
CA TYR A 23 13.45 1.20 17.23
C TYR A 23 12.68 0.41 16.15
N LEU A 24 13.24 0.27 14.95
CA LEU A 24 12.66 -0.58 13.88
C LEU A 24 12.80 -2.08 14.17
N PHE A 25 13.70 -2.50 15.07
CA PHE A 25 13.89 -3.92 15.45
C PHE A 25 13.06 -4.35 16.66
N PHE A 26 12.53 -3.41 17.45
CA PHE A 26 11.73 -3.68 18.65
C PHE A 26 10.25 -3.34 18.49
N LEU A 27 9.72 -3.33 17.29
CA LEU A 27 8.26 -3.38 17.15
C LEU A 27 7.80 -4.71 17.75
N PRO A 28 6.89 -4.70 18.73
CA PRO A 28 6.32 -5.93 19.25
C PRO A 28 5.77 -6.70 18.05
N LYS A 29 6.08 -8.00 17.96
CA LYS A 29 5.49 -8.90 16.97
C LYS A 29 3.98 -8.98 17.24
N LYS A 30 3.24 -7.97 16.84
CA LYS A 30 1.78 -8.02 16.83
C LYS A 30 1.41 -9.11 15.82
N ALA A 31 0.53 -10.02 16.20
CA ALA A 31 0.18 -11.18 15.38
C ALA A 31 -0.41 -10.81 14.01
N SER A 32 -1.03 -9.63 13.89
CA SER A 32 -1.39 -8.98 12.62
C SER A 32 -1.64 -7.48 12.85
N TYR A 33 -1.22 -6.66 11.90
CA TYR A 33 -1.61 -5.24 11.84
C TYR A 33 -2.96 -5.12 11.11
N SER A 34 -3.79 -4.12 11.49
CA SER A 34 -4.88 -3.68 10.63
C SER A 34 -4.31 -2.99 9.38
N LEU A 35 -5.13 -2.83 8.35
CA LEU A 35 -4.70 -2.08 7.16
C LEU A 35 -4.45 -0.60 7.49
N GLN A 36 -5.19 -0.03 8.43
CA GLN A 36 -4.99 1.34 8.91
C GLN A 36 -3.63 1.49 9.62
N GLU A 37 -3.31 0.58 10.54
CA GLU A 37 -2.00 0.55 11.21
C GLU A 37 -0.86 0.40 10.20
N ALA A 38 -1.01 -0.52 9.23
CA ALA A 38 -0.03 -0.69 8.16
C ALA A 38 0.14 0.57 7.31
N ALA A 39 -0.94 1.29 7.01
CA ALA A 39 -0.90 2.56 6.30
C ALA A 39 -0.11 3.62 7.08
N CYS A 40 -0.32 3.73 8.39
CA CYS A 40 0.45 4.63 9.23
C CYS A 40 1.94 4.27 9.26
N ILE A 41 2.26 2.98 9.46
CA ILE A 41 3.65 2.49 9.51
C ILE A 41 4.37 2.75 8.17
N PHE A 42 3.75 2.49 7.03
CA PHE A 42 4.35 2.76 5.71
C PHE A 42 4.64 4.24 5.45
N ASN A 43 3.93 5.14 6.13
CA ASN A 43 4.18 6.57 6.10
C ASN A 43 5.07 7.06 7.27
N GLU A 44 5.72 6.15 8.00
CA GLU A 44 6.58 6.47 9.15
C GLU A 44 5.84 7.27 10.26
N LEU A 45 4.53 7.05 10.39
CA LEU A 45 3.68 7.68 11.38
C LEU A 45 3.34 6.71 12.52
N PRO A 46 2.89 7.21 13.68
CA PRO A 46 2.38 6.35 14.77
C PRO A 46 1.25 5.44 14.28
N GLU A 47 1.17 4.20 14.81
CA GLU A 47 0.20 3.17 14.38
C GLU A 47 -1.27 3.64 14.35
N HIS A 48 -1.64 4.59 15.20
CA HIS A 48 -2.99 5.14 15.32
C HIS A 48 -3.14 6.53 14.66
N CYS A 49 -2.36 6.82 13.64
CA CYS A 49 -2.31 8.13 13.00
C CYS A 49 -3.67 8.57 12.40
N LEU A 50 -4.54 7.63 12.08
CA LEU A 50 -5.86 7.90 11.50
C LEU A 50 -6.93 8.24 12.52
N ASP A 51 -6.75 7.94 13.82
CA ASP A 51 -7.74 8.20 14.86
C ASP A 51 -8.12 9.70 14.93
N SER A 52 -7.14 10.58 14.70
CA SER A 52 -7.33 12.04 14.65
C SER A 52 -7.53 12.60 13.25
N SER A 53 -7.54 11.78 12.22
CA SER A 53 -7.68 12.24 10.83
C SER A 53 -9.11 12.67 10.53
N LYS A 54 -9.30 13.99 10.37
CA LYS A 54 -10.62 14.56 10.05
C LYS A 54 -11.16 14.03 8.71
N VAL A 55 -10.31 13.93 7.69
CA VAL A 55 -10.70 13.45 6.35
C VAL A 55 -11.17 12.00 6.40
N TRP A 56 -10.42 11.14 7.09
CA TRP A 56 -10.80 9.75 7.28
C TRP A 56 -12.12 9.63 8.01
N ASN A 57 -12.25 10.25 9.18
CA ASN A 57 -13.44 10.16 10.03
C ASN A 57 -14.70 10.72 9.34
N GLN A 58 -14.58 11.80 8.57
CA GLN A 58 -15.67 12.33 7.76
C GLN A 58 -16.10 11.34 6.65
N GLY A 59 -15.14 10.74 5.95
CA GLY A 59 -15.42 9.73 4.93
C GLY A 59 -16.11 8.49 5.50
N ILE A 60 -15.66 7.99 6.66
CA ILE A 60 -16.30 6.87 7.33
C ILE A 60 -17.74 7.22 7.77
N THR A 61 -17.94 8.44 8.26
CA THR A 61 -19.27 8.94 8.62
C THR A 61 -20.19 9.06 7.38
N PHE A 62 -19.67 9.55 6.27
CA PHE A 62 -20.36 9.59 4.98
C PHE A 62 -20.81 8.18 4.57
N PHE A 63 -19.88 7.20 4.58
CA PHE A 63 -20.14 5.82 4.22
C PHE A 63 -21.31 5.23 5.05
N ASP A 64 -21.26 5.39 6.37
CA ASP A 64 -22.30 4.90 7.27
C ASP A 64 -23.67 5.55 7.01
N ASN A 65 -23.69 6.84 6.74
CA ASN A 65 -24.94 7.56 6.47
C ASN A 65 -25.59 7.12 5.15
N GLU A 66 -24.78 6.90 4.11
CA GLU A 66 -25.28 6.45 2.81
C GLU A 66 -25.82 5.01 2.88
N LEU A 67 -25.15 4.12 3.63
CA LEU A 67 -25.68 2.77 3.88
C LEU A 67 -27.02 2.80 4.65
N LYS A 68 -27.15 3.66 5.68
CA LYS A 68 -28.41 3.86 6.42
C LYS A 68 -29.54 4.36 5.53
N ARG A 69 -29.23 5.06 4.42
CA ARG A 69 -30.22 5.45 3.40
C ARG A 69 -30.58 4.33 2.43
N GLY A 70 -30.02 3.13 2.62
CA GLY A 70 -30.32 1.95 1.81
C GLY A 70 -29.56 1.87 0.49
N ARG A 71 -28.48 2.66 0.30
CA ARG A 71 -27.64 2.55 -0.90
C ARG A 71 -26.81 1.27 -0.88
N ASP A 72 -26.52 0.75 -2.07
CA ASP A 72 -25.66 -0.42 -2.27
C ASP A 72 -24.21 -0.13 -1.81
N THR A 73 -23.57 -1.14 -1.19
CA THR A 73 -22.22 -1.03 -0.60
C THR A 73 -21.17 -0.59 -1.62
N LEU A 74 -21.14 -1.20 -2.83
CA LEU A 74 -20.18 -0.80 -3.87
C LEU A 74 -20.46 0.60 -4.41
N ALA A 75 -21.74 0.97 -4.55
CA ALA A 75 -22.11 2.31 -4.96
C ALA A 75 -21.69 3.35 -3.93
N VAL A 76 -21.80 3.06 -2.64
CA VAL A 76 -21.33 3.95 -1.57
C VAL A 76 -19.80 4.01 -1.54
N LEU A 77 -19.10 2.88 -1.70
CA LEU A 77 -17.64 2.85 -1.79
C LEU A 77 -17.13 3.69 -2.97
N LYS A 78 -17.78 3.58 -4.13
CA LYS A 78 -17.50 4.39 -5.31
C LYS A 78 -17.65 5.89 -5.01
N SER A 79 -18.80 6.28 -4.45
CA SER A 79 -19.04 7.69 -4.10
C SER A 79 -18.05 8.20 -3.06
N LEU A 80 -17.70 7.38 -2.06
CA LEU A 80 -16.69 7.75 -1.06
C LEU A 80 -15.33 8.03 -1.68
N LEU A 81 -14.84 7.12 -2.53
CA LEU A 81 -13.50 7.23 -3.11
C LEU A 81 -13.41 8.41 -4.10
N TYR A 82 -14.37 8.51 -5.03
CA TYR A 82 -14.22 9.36 -6.21
C TYR A 82 -15.00 10.70 -6.12
N GLU A 83 -16.07 10.75 -5.34
CA GLU A 83 -16.87 11.97 -5.17
C GLU A 83 -16.51 12.67 -3.85
N GLU A 84 -16.59 11.98 -2.70
CA GLU A 84 -16.34 12.57 -1.37
C GLU A 84 -14.85 12.84 -1.14
N TRP A 85 -13.99 11.82 -1.37
CA TRP A 85 -12.55 12.00 -1.26
C TRP A 85 -11.91 12.60 -2.51
N GLY A 86 -12.58 12.57 -3.65
CA GLY A 86 -12.10 13.14 -4.92
C GLY A 86 -10.82 12.48 -5.43
N ILE A 87 -10.69 11.17 -5.27
CA ILE A 87 -9.50 10.42 -5.72
C ILE A 87 -9.52 10.29 -7.23
N GLU A 88 -8.44 10.72 -7.88
CA GLU A 88 -8.25 10.66 -9.34
C GLU A 88 -7.16 9.65 -9.70
N PHE A 89 -7.38 8.88 -10.76
CA PHE A 89 -6.35 8.02 -11.32
C PHE A 89 -5.33 8.84 -12.12
N VAL A 90 -4.04 8.63 -11.83
CA VAL A 90 -2.93 9.30 -12.52
C VAL A 90 -1.98 8.27 -13.13
N LYS A 91 -1.96 8.20 -14.46
CA LYS A 91 -1.15 7.25 -15.20
C LYS A 91 0.36 7.50 -15.06
N ASP A 92 0.78 8.75 -15.13
CA ASP A 92 2.21 9.10 -15.20
C ASP A 92 2.94 9.00 -13.84
N SER A 93 2.21 9.08 -12.74
CA SER A 93 2.75 8.98 -11.37
C SER A 93 2.26 7.76 -10.61
N MET A 94 1.67 6.78 -11.28
CA MET A 94 1.13 5.57 -10.63
C MET A 94 2.17 4.74 -9.87
N ASN A 95 3.46 4.95 -10.16
CA ASN A 95 4.58 4.30 -9.48
C ASN A 95 5.26 5.19 -8.43
N ALA A 96 4.71 6.36 -8.11
CA ALA A 96 5.22 7.21 -7.04
C ALA A 96 4.64 6.78 -5.68
N LEU A 97 5.38 7.00 -4.58
CA LEU A 97 4.87 6.72 -3.21
C LEU A 97 3.59 7.50 -2.93
N SER A 98 3.49 8.73 -3.43
CA SER A 98 2.29 9.58 -3.30
C SER A 98 1.03 9.01 -3.95
N SER A 99 1.15 8.06 -4.88
CA SER A 99 0.03 7.35 -5.52
C SER A 99 -0.15 5.93 -5.00
N LEU A 100 0.77 5.48 -4.15
CA LEU A 100 0.84 4.11 -3.62
C LEU A 100 0.34 4.05 -2.17
N PHE A 101 0.81 4.97 -1.32
CA PHE A 101 0.48 4.96 0.10
C PHE A 101 -0.83 5.69 0.37
N PRO A 102 -1.78 5.08 1.10
CA PRO A 102 -3.14 5.58 1.20
C PRO A 102 -3.26 6.96 1.87
N LEU A 103 -2.38 7.30 2.81
CA LEU A 103 -2.40 8.63 3.44
C LEU A 103 -1.93 9.72 2.48
N GLU A 104 -0.92 9.43 1.67
CA GLU A 104 -0.47 10.30 0.59
C GLU A 104 -1.56 10.45 -0.49
N VAL A 105 -2.27 9.36 -0.82
CA VAL A 105 -3.40 9.40 -1.75
C VAL A 105 -4.53 10.28 -1.20
N LEU A 106 -4.90 10.15 0.07
CA LEU A 106 -5.91 11.01 0.72
C LEU A 106 -5.51 12.48 0.71
N SER A 107 -4.21 12.78 0.85
CA SER A 107 -3.70 14.15 0.82
C SER A 107 -3.64 14.72 -0.59
N SER A 108 -3.01 13.99 -1.53
CA SER A 108 -2.76 14.44 -2.90
C SER A 108 -3.96 14.32 -3.83
N LYS A 109 -4.94 13.46 -3.47
CA LYS A 109 -6.08 13.05 -4.31
C LYS A 109 -5.69 12.26 -5.57
N LYS A 110 -4.43 11.87 -5.68
CA LYS A 110 -3.87 11.17 -6.85
C LYS A 110 -3.54 9.73 -6.50
N SER A 111 -3.95 8.77 -7.34
CA SER A 111 -3.76 7.37 -7.06
C SER A 111 -3.42 6.53 -8.29
N GLY A 112 -2.66 5.45 -8.08
CA GLY A 112 -2.64 4.28 -8.96
C GLY A 112 -3.65 3.23 -8.49
N CYS A 113 -3.71 2.08 -9.19
CA CYS A 113 -4.59 0.97 -8.81
C CYS A 113 -4.32 0.49 -7.37
N MET A 114 -3.07 0.44 -6.96
CA MET A 114 -2.66 -0.05 -5.65
C MET A 114 -3.13 0.88 -4.52
N GLY A 115 -2.91 2.20 -4.65
CA GLY A 115 -3.27 3.15 -3.60
C GLY A 115 -4.79 3.28 -3.40
N ALA A 116 -5.57 3.33 -4.51
CA ALA A 116 -7.03 3.33 -4.44
C ALA A 116 -7.57 2.01 -3.87
N SER A 117 -6.97 0.86 -4.25
CA SER A 117 -7.33 -0.44 -3.66
C SER A 117 -7.01 -0.48 -2.17
N PHE A 118 -5.89 0.10 -1.73
CA PHE A 118 -5.53 0.12 -0.32
C PHE A 118 -6.56 0.93 0.49
N LEU A 119 -6.94 2.13 0.03
CA LEU A 119 -7.99 2.92 0.68
C LEU A 119 -9.31 2.16 0.76
N ALA A 120 -9.74 1.53 -0.34
CA ALA A 120 -10.97 0.74 -0.38
C ALA A 120 -10.95 -0.42 0.61
N LEU A 121 -9.83 -1.15 0.69
CA LEU A 121 -9.64 -2.26 1.62
C LEU A 121 -9.61 -1.81 3.08
N MET A 122 -9.04 -0.62 3.37
CA MET A 122 -9.10 -0.03 4.72
C MET A 122 -10.55 0.28 5.12
N VAL A 123 -11.37 0.82 4.21
CA VAL A 123 -12.81 1.03 4.46
C VAL A 123 -13.53 -0.30 4.67
N ALA A 124 -13.21 -1.31 3.84
CA ALA A 124 -13.82 -2.63 3.95
C ALA A 124 -13.48 -3.32 5.29
N GLU A 125 -12.24 -3.20 5.77
CA GLU A 125 -11.83 -3.72 7.07
C GLU A 125 -12.54 -2.97 8.21
N GLU A 126 -12.58 -1.64 8.16
CA GLU A 126 -13.27 -0.79 9.15
C GLU A 126 -14.77 -1.07 9.24
N LYS A 127 -15.41 -1.30 8.09
CA LYS A 127 -16.86 -1.54 7.98
C LYS A 127 -17.23 -3.02 7.93
N ASN A 128 -16.23 -3.91 8.03
CA ASN A 128 -16.41 -5.36 8.08
C ASN A 128 -17.25 -5.92 6.92
N PHE A 129 -16.91 -5.55 5.68
CA PHE A 129 -17.50 -6.19 4.49
C PHE A 129 -16.44 -6.89 3.62
N PRO A 130 -16.80 -8.01 2.92
CA PRO A 130 -15.84 -8.88 2.26
C PRO A 130 -15.40 -8.31 0.91
N LEU A 131 -14.45 -7.37 0.91
CA LEU A 131 -13.82 -6.85 -0.29
C LEU A 131 -12.52 -7.60 -0.56
N GLU A 132 -12.42 -8.26 -1.69
CA GLU A 132 -11.24 -9.00 -2.12
C GLU A 132 -10.36 -8.13 -3.01
N VAL A 133 -9.05 -8.31 -2.94
CA VAL A 133 -8.09 -7.77 -3.91
C VAL A 133 -7.56 -8.89 -4.79
N ILE A 134 -7.66 -8.71 -6.10
CA ILE A 134 -7.24 -9.67 -7.12
C ILE A 134 -6.06 -9.11 -7.87
N MET A 135 -4.99 -9.90 -7.97
CA MET A 135 -3.79 -9.55 -8.74
C MET A 135 -3.91 -10.02 -10.19
N LEU A 136 -3.42 -9.20 -11.11
CA LEU A 136 -3.15 -9.51 -12.52
C LEU A 136 -1.71 -9.07 -12.86
N PRO A 137 -1.17 -9.41 -14.03
CA PRO A 137 0.14 -8.92 -14.44
C PRO A 137 0.24 -7.38 -14.37
N ASN A 138 1.07 -6.87 -13.46
CA ASN A 138 1.27 -5.43 -13.19
C ASN A 138 -0.01 -4.64 -12.84
N HIS A 139 -1.02 -5.31 -12.28
CA HIS A 139 -2.27 -4.67 -11.92
C HIS A 139 -2.93 -5.33 -10.72
N VAL A 140 -3.75 -4.58 -10.01
CA VAL A 140 -4.71 -5.10 -9.03
C VAL A 140 -6.06 -4.47 -9.26
N PHE A 141 -7.12 -5.24 -9.02
CA PHE A 141 -8.50 -4.77 -8.96
C PHE A 141 -9.20 -5.36 -7.75
N LEU A 142 -10.39 -4.85 -7.44
CA LEU A 142 -11.16 -5.30 -6.30
C LEU A 142 -12.35 -6.15 -6.74
N ARG A 143 -12.84 -7.01 -5.83
CA ARG A 143 -14.03 -7.85 -6.07
C ARG A 143 -14.89 -7.90 -4.81
N TYR A 144 -16.18 -7.72 -4.98
CA TYR A 144 -17.18 -7.81 -3.92
C TYR A 144 -18.32 -8.71 -4.38
N HIS A 145 -18.55 -9.83 -3.71
CA HIS A 145 -19.58 -10.81 -4.07
C HIS A 145 -19.58 -11.18 -5.57
N GLY A 146 -18.40 -11.36 -6.16
CA GLY A 146 -18.23 -11.71 -7.57
C GLY A 146 -18.30 -10.54 -8.55
N ILE A 147 -18.63 -9.32 -8.10
CA ILE A 147 -18.65 -8.11 -8.91
C ILE A 147 -17.27 -7.47 -8.88
N ASN A 148 -16.63 -7.33 -10.03
CA ASN A 148 -15.34 -6.69 -10.15
C ASN A 148 -15.48 -5.15 -10.05
N PHE A 149 -14.49 -4.51 -9.44
CA PHE A 149 -14.41 -3.07 -9.23
C PHE A 149 -13.03 -2.59 -9.66
N GLU A 150 -12.96 -1.80 -10.74
CA GLU A 150 -11.71 -1.30 -11.32
C GLU A 150 -11.33 0.05 -10.71
N PRO A 151 -10.27 0.12 -9.86
CA PRO A 151 -9.90 1.37 -9.21
C PRO A 151 -9.48 2.48 -10.19
N ASN A 152 -8.87 2.11 -11.32
CA ASN A 152 -8.41 3.06 -12.34
C ASN A 152 -9.52 3.58 -13.26
N ARG A 153 -10.75 3.15 -13.05
CA ARG A 153 -11.94 3.53 -13.82
C ARG A 153 -13.13 3.82 -12.90
N GLU A 154 -12.85 4.45 -11.78
CA GLU A 154 -13.87 4.89 -10.81
C GLU A 154 -14.88 3.77 -10.46
N GLY A 155 -14.37 2.57 -10.23
CA GLY A 155 -15.20 1.43 -9.87
C GLY A 155 -16.00 0.84 -11.03
N PHE A 156 -15.60 1.06 -12.28
CA PHE A 156 -16.20 0.35 -13.42
C PHE A 156 -16.03 -1.16 -13.27
N SER A 157 -17.07 -1.93 -13.62
CA SER A 157 -17.05 -3.38 -13.50
C SER A 157 -16.70 -4.03 -14.84
N TYR A 158 -15.44 -4.44 -15.01
CA TYR A 158 -15.05 -5.33 -16.10
C TYR A 158 -15.41 -6.79 -15.76
N SER A 159 -15.81 -7.57 -16.75
CA SER A 159 -15.89 -9.04 -16.62
C SER A 159 -14.51 -9.66 -16.52
N ASN A 160 -14.41 -10.89 -16.01
CA ASN A 160 -13.15 -11.64 -15.98
C ASN A 160 -12.59 -11.86 -17.39
N GLN A 161 -13.43 -12.01 -18.39
CA GLN A 161 -13.01 -12.18 -19.79
C GLN A 161 -12.36 -10.90 -20.33
N GLU A 162 -12.93 -9.73 -20.06
CA GLU A 162 -12.35 -8.44 -20.45
C GLU A 162 -10.98 -8.21 -19.79
N TYR A 163 -10.84 -8.57 -18.51
CA TYR A 163 -9.56 -8.52 -17.82
C TYR A 163 -8.54 -9.51 -18.44
N ALA A 164 -8.95 -10.76 -18.69
CA ALA A 164 -8.07 -11.76 -19.30
C ALA A 164 -7.56 -11.30 -20.67
N GLU A 165 -8.42 -10.74 -21.52
CA GLU A 165 -8.04 -10.22 -22.82
C GLU A 165 -7.12 -8.98 -22.68
N LYS A 166 -7.43 -8.06 -21.79
CA LYS A 166 -6.64 -6.85 -21.57
C LYS A 166 -5.22 -7.14 -21.10
N TYR A 167 -5.03 -8.17 -20.26
CA TYR A 167 -3.74 -8.52 -19.67
C TYR A 167 -3.08 -9.77 -20.25
N LYS A 168 -3.61 -10.34 -21.35
CA LYS A 168 -3.14 -11.59 -21.97
C LYS A 168 -1.64 -11.62 -22.30
N ASN A 169 -1.05 -10.47 -22.66
CA ASN A 169 0.36 -10.33 -22.99
C ASN A 169 1.25 -10.02 -21.77
N GLY A 170 0.71 -10.02 -20.56
CA GLY A 170 1.45 -9.79 -19.33
C GLY A 170 2.29 -11.00 -18.93
N ILE A 171 3.19 -10.80 -17.97
CA ILE A 171 3.97 -11.88 -17.37
C ILE A 171 3.15 -12.51 -16.26
N TRP A 172 2.63 -13.71 -16.49
CA TRP A 172 1.83 -14.46 -15.54
C TRP A 172 2.73 -15.28 -14.61
N THR A 173 2.41 -15.26 -13.32
CA THR A 173 3.19 -15.94 -12.27
C THR A 173 2.51 -17.21 -11.75
N GLY A 174 1.23 -17.41 -12.09
CA GLY A 174 0.37 -18.46 -11.55
C GLY A 174 -0.34 -18.11 -10.25
N LEU A 175 -0.13 -16.89 -9.74
CA LEU A 175 -0.76 -16.36 -8.52
C LEU A 175 -1.99 -15.49 -8.82
N GLU A 176 -2.20 -15.16 -10.09
CA GLU A 176 -3.28 -14.28 -10.53
C GLU A 176 -4.65 -14.95 -10.35
N TRP A 177 -5.69 -14.12 -10.29
CA TRP A 177 -7.10 -14.51 -10.09
C TRP A 177 -7.47 -15.00 -8.69
N THR A 178 -6.50 -15.42 -7.90
CA THR A 178 -6.75 -15.79 -6.50
C THR A 178 -6.78 -14.53 -5.63
N PRO A 179 -7.77 -14.38 -4.75
CA PRO A 179 -7.77 -13.27 -3.80
C PRO A 179 -6.51 -13.28 -2.94
N LEU A 180 -5.82 -12.15 -2.88
CA LEU A 180 -4.68 -11.98 -1.99
C LEU A 180 -5.17 -11.88 -0.54
N SER A 181 -4.46 -12.54 0.36
CA SER A 181 -4.61 -12.26 1.78
C SER A 181 -4.14 -10.83 2.10
N LYS A 182 -4.58 -10.28 3.23
CA LYS A 182 -4.11 -8.97 3.72
C LYS A 182 -2.57 -8.89 3.75
N LYS A 183 -1.91 -9.95 4.21
CA LYS A 183 -0.45 -10.03 4.30
C LYS A 183 0.22 -9.99 2.92
N GLU A 184 -0.28 -10.74 1.95
CA GLU A 184 0.23 -10.74 0.57
C GLU A 184 0.02 -9.40 -0.11
N PHE A 185 -1.15 -8.78 0.09
CA PHE A 185 -1.41 -7.44 -0.43
C PHE A 185 -0.42 -6.41 0.12
N LEU A 186 -0.18 -6.38 1.44
CA LEU A 186 0.82 -5.51 2.05
C LEU A 186 2.24 -5.81 1.55
N GLY A 187 2.56 -7.09 1.29
CA GLY A 187 3.80 -7.50 0.62
C GLY A 187 3.93 -6.92 -0.78
N LEU A 188 2.83 -6.89 -1.54
CA LEU A 188 2.81 -6.31 -2.88
C LEU A 188 2.93 -4.77 -2.84
N VAL A 189 2.34 -4.10 -1.85
CA VAL A 189 2.54 -2.66 -1.60
C VAL A 189 4.02 -2.37 -1.31
N ALA A 190 4.63 -3.12 -0.38
CA ALA A 190 6.05 -2.98 -0.06
C ALA A 190 6.96 -3.26 -1.26
N PHE A 191 6.61 -4.23 -2.11
CA PHE A 191 7.32 -4.49 -3.37
C PHE A 191 7.28 -3.28 -4.32
N ASN A 192 6.11 -2.66 -4.47
CA ASN A 192 5.98 -1.47 -5.30
C ASN A 192 6.75 -0.28 -4.72
N ALA A 193 6.76 -0.09 -3.40
CA ALA A 193 7.61 0.91 -2.75
C ALA A 193 9.10 0.65 -3.04
N GLY A 194 9.57 -0.59 -2.95
CA GLY A 194 10.93 -0.95 -3.33
C GLY A 194 11.26 -0.63 -4.78
N ASN A 195 10.31 -0.78 -5.70
CA ASN A 195 10.51 -0.44 -7.11
C ASN A 195 10.70 1.07 -7.34
N VAL A 196 10.05 1.92 -6.53
CA VAL A 196 10.26 3.38 -6.58
C VAL A 196 11.72 3.73 -6.28
N PHE A 197 12.31 3.11 -5.27
CA PHE A 197 13.70 3.40 -4.85
C PHE A 197 14.78 2.68 -5.66
N LEU A 198 14.43 1.68 -6.46
CA LEU A 198 15.40 0.73 -7.05
C LEU A 198 16.52 1.40 -7.83
N ARG A 199 16.24 2.49 -8.55
CA ARG A 199 17.24 3.19 -9.36
C ARG A 199 18.07 4.20 -8.58
N GLU A 200 17.44 4.90 -7.64
CA GLU A 200 18.04 6.03 -6.94
C GLU A 200 18.69 5.63 -5.61
N SER A 201 18.10 4.65 -4.92
CA SER A 201 18.55 4.16 -3.63
C SER A 201 18.40 2.64 -3.51
N PRO A 202 19.31 1.84 -4.16
CA PRO A 202 19.25 0.37 -4.12
C PRO A 202 19.23 -0.20 -2.69
N LYS A 203 19.90 0.47 -1.75
CA LYS A 203 19.93 0.09 -0.33
C LYS A 203 18.54 0.17 0.31
N GLU A 204 17.83 1.26 0.04
CA GLU A 204 16.46 1.46 0.53
C GLU A 204 15.50 0.49 -0.15
N ALA A 205 15.60 0.34 -1.48
CA ALA A 205 14.86 -0.66 -2.24
C ALA A 205 15.03 -2.07 -1.65
N LEU A 206 16.27 -2.46 -1.29
CA LEU A 206 16.55 -3.76 -0.68
C LEU A 206 15.82 -3.94 0.65
N SER A 207 15.70 -2.89 1.46
CA SER A 207 14.95 -2.93 2.73
C SER A 207 13.46 -3.19 2.47
N TRP A 208 12.87 -2.49 1.51
CA TRP A 208 11.48 -2.70 1.09
C TRP A 208 11.25 -4.10 0.50
N PHE A 209 12.17 -4.62 -0.34
CA PHE A 209 12.05 -5.97 -0.89
C PHE A 209 12.22 -7.06 0.17
N LYS A 210 13.02 -6.83 1.23
CA LYS A 210 13.10 -7.74 2.38
C LYS A 210 11.78 -7.79 3.14
N LEU A 211 11.17 -6.63 3.39
CA LEU A 211 9.86 -6.52 4.01
C LEU A 211 8.81 -7.23 3.15
N ALA A 212 8.75 -6.92 1.84
CA ALA A 212 7.85 -7.57 0.90
C ALA A 212 7.97 -9.09 0.92
N GLY A 213 9.20 -9.62 0.88
CA GLY A 213 9.48 -11.06 0.92
C GLY A 213 9.09 -11.74 2.24
N SER A 214 9.04 -11.01 3.35
CA SER A 214 8.53 -11.54 4.62
C SER A 214 7.00 -11.67 4.65
N MET A 215 6.31 -10.93 3.76
CA MET A 215 4.86 -10.87 3.67
C MET A 215 4.31 -11.71 2.51
N PHE A 216 5.01 -11.72 1.36
CA PHE A 216 4.61 -12.44 0.15
C PHE A 216 5.81 -13.16 -0.49
N PRO A 217 6.33 -14.21 0.17
CA PRO A 217 7.56 -14.91 -0.26
C PRO A 217 7.43 -15.61 -1.61
N GLU A 218 6.23 -16.00 -2.03
CA GLU A 218 5.98 -16.74 -3.28
C GLU A 218 6.02 -15.83 -4.52
N TYR A 219 5.92 -14.49 -4.36
CA TYR A 219 5.86 -13.59 -5.52
C TYR A 219 7.23 -13.46 -6.21
N PRO A 220 7.39 -13.94 -7.46
CA PRO A 220 8.69 -13.99 -8.14
C PRO A 220 9.33 -12.62 -8.36
N GLY A 221 8.50 -11.57 -8.51
CA GLY A 221 8.96 -10.19 -8.69
C GLY A 221 9.82 -9.71 -7.52
N ILE A 222 9.43 -10.07 -6.29
CA ILE A 222 10.17 -9.71 -5.06
C ILE A 222 11.55 -10.37 -5.06
N ILE A 223 11.61 -11.66 -5.40
CA ILE A 223 12.86 -12.42 -5.43
C ILE A 223 13.83 -11.82 -6.45
N ASN A 224 13.33 -11.52 -7.64
CA ASN A 224 14.12 -10.98 -8.73
C ASN A 224 14.65 -9.58 -8.43
N ASN A 225 13.78 -8.67 -7.96
CA ASN A 225 14.16 -7.29 -7.71
C ASN A 225 15.04 -7.14 -6.45
N ARG A 226 14.88 -8.03 -5.45
CA ARG A 226 15.83 -8.10 -4.32
C ARG A 226 17.24 -8.46 -4.77
N ARG A 227 17.37 -9.44 -5.69
CA ARG A 227 18.68 -9.80 -6.27
C ARG A 227 19.27 -8.66 -7.11
N LEU A 228 18.42 -7.96 -7.86
CA LEU A 228 18.84 -6.80 -8.65
C LEU A 228 19.35 -5.67 -7.75
N ALA A 229 18.61 -5.29 -6.72
CA ALA A 229 19.03 -4.28 -5.77
C ALA A 229 20.38 -4.63 -5.11
N GLN A 230 20.58 -5.90 -4.72
CA GLN A 230 21.85 -6.36 -4.16
C GLN A 230 23.00 -6.18 -5.15
N LYS A 231 22.84 -6.60 -6.41
CA LYS A 231 23.86 -6.41 -7.44
C LYS A 231 24.21 -4.94 -7.70
N MET A 232 23.23 -4.04 -7.63
CA MET A 232 23.45 -2.60 -7.81
C MET A 232 24.23 -1.96 -6.65
N MET A 233 24.23 -2.59 -5.47
CA MET A 233 25.01 -2.14 -4.31
C MET A 233 26.46 -2.63 -4.35
N ASP A 234 26.73 -3.70 -5.10
CA ASP A 234 28.05 -4.31 -5.21
C ASP A 234 28.88 -3.70 -6.36
N LEU A 235 28.31 -2.74 -7.12
CA LEU A 235 28.96 -1.95 -8.18
C LEU A 235 29.45 -0.61 -7.68
#